data_9b0abb5921caeb72a50a42a62b5bbce8
#
_entry.id   9b0abb5921caeb72a50a42a62b5bbce8
#
_cell.length_a   1.000
_cell.length_b   1.000
_cell.length_c   1.000
_cell.angle_alpha   90.00
_cell.angle_beta   90.00
_cell.angle_gamma   90.00
#
_symmetry.space_group_name_H-M   'P 1'
#
loop_
_entity.id
_entity.type
_entity.pdbx_description
1 polymer ?
#
loop_
_entity_poly.entity_id
_entity_poly.type
_entity_poly.pdbx_seq_one_letter_code
_entity_poly.pdbx_strand_id
1 'polypeptide(L)'
;LYSVNDKVTVTAKTDTGYYKLDTGAYIHSDYLSDSKVTQSAAPTTKKTETPNPAEGKKVNFTVVSVRKDVPFYSDINCTNATSWVLGEGSEYTVVEVFDSKNCYKLSNGEYVKKEDVKKGKVSDIYRYPFDLKAIRQVIIDDAINNYGLVFAEDIIKDESSWSAPTVISKDMNPSIIKRNVNEIAEANFIWCQMKKGDYFNVYIETIPDLKKDENGNSIEGYAIFFLR
;
A
#
# COMPACT_ATOMS: atom_id res chain seq x y z
N LEU A 1 -8.67 -26.76 -4.82
CA LEU A 1 -9.35 -25.51 -5.19
C LEU A 1 -10.54 -25.88 -6.03
N TYR A 2 -11.75 -25.34 -5.70
CA TYR A 2 -12.95 -25.53 -6.48
C TYR A 2 -13.16 -24.32 -7.39
N SER A 3 -13.66 -24.58 -8.60
CA SER A 3 -14.01 -23.56 -9.58
C SER A 3 -15.52 -23.25 -9.56
N VAL A 4 -15.92 -22.13 -10.15
CA VAL A 4 -17.34 -21.78 -10.29
C VAL A 4 -18.05 -22.88 -11.10
N ASN A 5 -19.18 -23.37 -10.58
CA ASN A 5 -19.99 -24.48 -11.10
C ASN A 5 -19.41 -25.89 -10.91
N ASP A 6 -18.35 -26.08 -10.11
CA ASP A 6 -17.98 -27.41 -9.66
C ASP A 6 -19.09 -28.00 -8.78
N LYS A 7 -19.42 -29.24 -9.02
CA LYS A 7 -20.38 -29.96 -8.19
C LYS A 7 -19.68 -30.54 -6.98
N VAL A 8 -20.20 -30.23 -5.80
CA VAL A 8 -19.69 -30.78 -4.54
C VAL A 8 -20.82 -31.52 -3.80
N THR A 9 -20.48 -32.57 -3.08
CA THR A 9 -21.42 -33.33 -2.26
C THR A 9 -21.28 -32.87 -0.81
N VAL A 10 -22.37 -32.32 -0.26
CA VAL A 10 -22.45 -31.90 1.14
C VAL A 10 -22.85 -33.11 2.00
N THR A 11 -22.08 -33.41 3.03
CA THR A 11 -22.32 -34.53 3.95
C THR A 11 -22.84 -34.08 5.33
N ALA A 12 -22.59 -32.85 5.73
CA ALA A 12 -23.09 -32.28 6.98
C ALA A 12 -23.14 -30.75 6.92
N LYS A 13 -23.99 -30.15 7.76
CA LYS A 13 -24.06 -28.70 8.01
C LYS A 13 -23.64 -28.43 9.46
N THR A 14 -22.82 -27.38 9.64
CA THR A 14 -22.45 -26.90 10.97
C THR A 14 -23.35 -25.75 11.41
N ASP A 15 -23.43 -25.51 12.71
CA ASP A 15 -24.22 -24.40 13.30
C ASP A 15 -23.60 -23.02 12.97
N THR A 16 -22.36 -22.99 12.45
CA THR A 16 -21.62 -21.79 12.09
C THR A 16 -21.73 -21.41 10.61
N GLY A 17 -22.65 -22.02 9.86
CA GLY A 17 -22.89 -21.70 8.44
C GLY A 17 -21.92 -22.36 7.46
N TYR A 18 -21.12 -23.32 7.91
CA TYR A 18 -20.27 -24.12 7.03
C TYR A 18 -20.91 -25.47 6.68
N TYR A 19 -20.61 -25.94 5.48
CA TYR A 19 -20.97 -27.27 5.02
C TYR A 19 -19.71 -28.14 4.91
N LYS A 20 -19.81 -29.37 5.44
CA LYS A 20 -18.76 -30.38 5.27
C LYS A 20 -18.99 -31.12 3.95
N LEU A 21 -17.96 -31.22 3.16
CA LEU A 21 -17.96 -31.94 1.88
C LEU A 21 -17.57 -33.42 2.08
N ASP A 22 -17.86 -34.27 1.11
CA ASP A 22 -17.45 -35.68 1.06
C ASP A 22 -15.93 -35.85 1.05
N THR A 23 -15.19 -34.86 0.54
CA THR A 23 -13.72 -34.79 0.61
C THR A 23 -13.16 -34.48 2.00
N GLY A 24 -14.01 -34.20 2.99
CA GLY A 24 -13.63 -33.80 4.34
C GLY A 24 -13.34 -32.29 4.50
N ALA A 25 -13.34 -31.51 3.41
CA ALA A 25 -13.18 -30.07 3.46
C ALA A 25 -14.45 -29.37 3.94
N TYR A 26 -14.32 -28.11 4.38
CA TYR A 26 -15.43 -27.25 4.75
C TYR A 26 -15.53 -26.05 3.81
N ILE A 27 -16.76 -25.68 3.41
CA ILE A 27 -17.05 -24.52 2.58
C ILE A 27 -18.19 -23.72 3.22
N HIS A 28 -18.10 -22.39 3.18
CA HIS A 28 -19.15 -21.52 3.71
C HIS A 28 -20.37 -21.52 2.78
N SER A 29 -21.57 -21.41 3.36
CA SER A 29 -22.85 -21.42 2.63
C SER A 29 -22.92 -20.42 1.47
N ASP A 30 -22.28 -19.26 1.61
CA ASP A 30 -22.29 -18.19 0.61
C ASP A 30 -21.60 -18.57 -0.72
N TYR A 31 -20.80 -19.63 -0.72
CA TYR A 31 -20.12 -20.16 -1.90
C TYR A 31 -20.82 -21.39 -2.51
N LEU A 32 -21.99 -21.75 -1.98
CA LEU A 32 -22.79 -22.89 -2.46
C LEU A 32 -24.15 -22.43 -2.97
N SER A 33 -24.61 -23.06 -4.03
CA SER A 33 -25.95 -22.87 -4.60
C SER A 33 -26.52 -24.21 -5.01
N ASP A 34 -27.82 -24.43 -4.78
CA ASP A 34 -28.55 -25.62 -5.16
C ASP A 34 -28.76 -25.72 -6.68
N SER A 35 -28.48 -24.65 -7.42
CA SER A 35 -28.62 -24.58 -8.86
C SER A 35 -27.37 -24.13 -9.58
N LYS A 36 -27.19 -24.60 -10.81
CA LYS A 36 -26.08 -24.18 -11.65
C LYS A 36 -26.11 -22.66 -11.86
N VAL A 37 -25.07 -21.96 -11.47
CA VAL A 37 -24.91 -20.52 -11.72
C VAL A 37 -24.63 -20.34 -13.22
N THR A 38 -25.63 -19.95 -13.98
CA THR A 38 -25.45 -19.58 -15.38
C THR A 38 -24.77 -18.21 -15.46
N GLN A 39 -23.57 -18.16 -16.01
CA GLN A 39 -23.01 -16.91 -16.51
C GLN A 39 -23.87 -16.46 -17.68
N SER A 40 -24.83 -15.57 -17.43
CA SER A 40 -25.66 -14.99 -18.48
C SER A 40 -24.82 -14.02 -19.30
N ALA A 41 -24.62 -14.34 -20.59
CA ALA A 41 -24.21 -13.34 -21.56
C ALA A 41 -25.26 -12.24 -21.61
N ALA A 42 -24.83 -10.99 -21.66
CA ALA A 42 -25.65 -9.80 -21.54
C ALA A 42 -26.84 -9.76 -22.49
N PRO A 43 -28.04 -9.36 -22.05
CA PRO A 43 -29.02 -8.74 -22.90
C PRO A 43 -28.93 -7.22 -22.77
N THR A 44 -28.72 -6.59 -23.91
CA THR A 44 -28.86 -5.15 -24.11
C THR A 44 -30.33 -4.76 -23.95
N THR A 45 -30.70 -4.19 -22.82
CA THR A 45 -31.88 -3.35 -22.71
C THR A 45 -31.64 -2.27 -21.70
N LYS A 46 -31.57 -1.02 -22.18
CA LYS A 46 -31.60 0.18 -21.39
C LYS A 46 -32.86 0.21 -20.53
N LYS A 47 -32.75 -0.04 -19.25
CA LYS A 47 -33.71 0.38 -18.25
C LYS A 47 -32.99 1.36 -17.34
N THR A 48 -33.45 2.59 -17.38
CA THR A 48 -33.00 3.65 -16.46
C THR A 48 -33.48 3.25 -15.07
N GLU A 49 -32.65 2.55 -14.32
CA GLU A 49 -32.88 2.30 -12.92
C GLU A 49 -32.29 3.47 -12.12
N THR A 50 -33.13 4.09 -11.34
CA THR A 50 -32.73 5.06 -10.30
C THR A 50 -31.79 4.30 -9.36
N PRO A 51 -30.54 4.76 -9.15
CA PRO A 51 -29.58 4.02 -8.31
C PRO A 51 -30.14 3.88 -6.89
N ASN A 52 -30.22 2.63 -6.42
CA ASN A 52 -30.49 2.38 -5.01
C ASN A 52 -29.34 3.01 -4.18
N PRO A 53 -29.60 3.93 -3.27
CA PRO A 53 -28.56 4.63 -2.52
C PRO A 53 -27.65 3.72 -1.65
N ALA A 54 -28.04 2.44 -1.51
CA ALA A 54 -27.31 1.44 -0.75
C ALA A 54 -26.34 0.60 -1.61
N GLU A 55 -26.42 0.67 -2.95
CA GLU A 55 -25.50 -0.05 -3.84
C GLU A 55 -24.31 0.83 -4.22
N GLY A 56 -23.09 0.34 -3.92
CA GLY A 56 -21.86 0.98 -4.34
C GLY A 56 -21.64 0.83 -5.85
N LYS A 57 -21.14 1.89 -6.46
CA LYS A 57 -20.69 1.84 -7.85
C LYS A 57 -19.38 1.10 -7.95
N LYS A 58 -19.32 -0.01 -8.70
CA LYS A 58 -18.07 -0.73 -8.97
C LYS A 58 -17.10 0.13 -9.74
N VAL A 59 -15.87 0.18 -9.29
CA VAL A 59 -14.77 0.95 -9.85
C VAL A 59 -13.45 0.20 -9.69
N ASN A 60 -12.41 0.72 -10.34
CA ASN A 60 -11.03 0.27 -10.13
C ASN A 60 -10.10 1.46 -10.32
N PHE A 61 -9.70 2.08 -9.22
CA PHE A 61 -8.70 3.15 -9.25
C PHE A 61 -7.94 3.19 -7.92
N THR A 62 -6.77 3.82 -7.94
CA THR A 62 -5.92 3.95 -6.77
C THR A 62 -6.17 5.26 -6.05
N VAL A 63 -6.09 5.21 -4.72
CA VAL A 63 -6.10 6.37 -3.82
C VAL A 63 -4.87 6.34 -2.93
N VAL A 64 -4.46 7.51 -2.46
CA VAL A 64 -3.35 7.71 -1.53
C VAL A 64 -3.88 8.47 -0.32
N SER A 65 -3.52 8.01 0.90
CA SER A 65 -3.88 8.70 2.14
C SER A 65 -3.24 10.10 2.20
N VAL A 66 -4.00 11.10 2.67
CA VAL A 66 -3.55 12.50 2.71
C VAL A 66 -2.96 12.92 4.05
N ARG A 67 -3.05 12.08 5.06
CA ARG A 67 -2.55 12.34 6.41
C ARG A 67 -2.12 11.06 7.12
N LYS A 68 -1.44 11.19 8.24
CA LYS A 68 -1.10 10.07 9.13
C LYS A 68 -2.36 9.54 9.82
N ASP A 69 -2.32 8.27 10.20
CA ASP A 69 -3.34 7.62 11.07
C ASP A 69 -4.78 7.70 10.55
N VAL A 70 -4.96 7.58 9.24
CA VAL A 70 -6.30 7.47 8.65
C VAL A 70 -6.91 6.12 9.03
N PRO A 71 -8.02 6.08 9.78
CA PRO A 71 -8.61 4.82 10.21
C PRO A 71 -9.24 4.06 9.04
N PHE A 72 -9.09 2.74 9.05
CA PHE A 72 -9.96 1.86 8.30
C PHE A 72 -11.28 1.65 9.06
N TYR A 73 -12.33 1.39 8.31
CA TYR A 73 -13.66 1.11 8.88
C TYR A 73 -14.15 -0.25 8.38
N SER A 74 -14.88 -0.95 9.25
CA SER A 74 -15.49 -2.24 8.92
C SER A 74 -16.88 -2.10 8.28
N ASP A 75 -17.42 -0.88 8.22
CA ASP A 75 -18.76 -0.60 7.72
C ASP A 75 -18.82 0.53 6.71
N ILE A 76 -19.84 0.48 5.86
CA ILE A 76 -20.09 1.43 4.76
C ILE A 76 -20.36 2.88 5.22
N ASN A 77 -20.78 3.08 6.48
CA ASN A 77 -21.03 4.42 7.02
C ASN A 77 -19.74 5.04 7.61
N CYS A 78 -18.63 4.29 7.60
CA CYS A 78 -17.36 4.67 8.23
C CYS A 78 -17.56 5.10 9.69
N THR A 79 -18.30 4.30 10.47
CA THR A 79 -18.59 4.55 11.90
C THR A 79 -17.83 3.63 12.83
N ASN A 80 -17.55 2.39 12.40
CA ASN A 80 -16.84 1.39 13.20
C ASN A 80 -15.38 1.31 12.75
N ALA A 81 -14.53 2.15 13.35
CA ALA A 81 -13.09 2.12 13.08
C ALA A 81 -12.47 0.79 13.53
N THR A 82 -11.59 0.24 12.72
CA THR A 82 -10.76 -0.92 13.06
C THR A 82 -9.53 -0.48 13.85
N SER A 83 -8.75 -1.45 14.34
CA SER A 83 -7.47 -1.17 15.00
C SER A 83 -6.34 -0.80 14.02
N TRP A 84 -6.59 -0.89 12.71
CA TRP A 84 -5.63 -0.60 11.67
C TRP A 84 -5.81 0.81 11.12
N VAL A 85 -4.70 1.43 10.76
CA VAL A 85 -4.68 2.77 10.18
C VAL A 85 -3.80 2.81 8.93
N LEU A 86 -4.14 3.71 8.01
CA LEU A 86 -3.26 4.04 6.88
C LEU A 86 -2.20 5.04 7.35
N GLY A 87 -0.96 4.76 7.03
CA GLY A 87 0.10 5.76 7.12
C GLY A 87 -0.05 6.82 6.03
N GLU A 88 0.52 8.00 6.23
CA GLU A 88 0.56 9.05 5.21
C GLU A 88 1.17 8.54 3.90
N GLY A 89 0.54 8.85 2.78
CA GLY A 89 0.97 8.39 1.46
C GLY A 89 0.71 6.92 1.16
N SER A 90 0.09 6.15 2.07
CA SER A 90 -0.30 4.76 1.80
C SER A 90 -1.23 4.65 0.60
N GLU A 91 -0.95 3.69 -0.29
CA GLU A 91 -1.65 3.49 -1.55
C GLU A 91 -2.59 2.29 -1.47
N TYR A 92 -3.84 2.47 -1.88
CA TYR A 92 -4.85 1.42 -1.89
C TYR A 92 -5.71 1.45 -3.15
N THR A 93 -6.18 0.29 -3.57
CA THR A 93 -7.13 0.17 -4.69
C THR A 93 -8.56 0.29 -4.18
N VAL A 94 -9.31 1.21 -4.76
CA VAL A 94 -10.75 1.36 -4.54
C VAL A 94 -11.48 0.46 -5.51
N VAL A 95 -12.37 -0.38 -5.00
CA VAL A 95 -13.20 -1.32 -5.78
C VAL A 95 -14.67 -0.90 -5.84
N GLU A 96 -15.11 -0.02 -4.93
CA GLU A 96 -16.49 0.42 -4.86
C GLU A 96 -16.59 1.84 -4.29
N VAL A 97 -17.49 2.66 -4.84
CA VAL A 97 -17.75 4.04 -4.41
C VAL A 97 -19.17 4.16 -3.89
N PHE A 98 -19.33 4.71 -2.70
CA PHE A 98 -20.62 4.99 -2.07
C PHE A 98 -20.79 6.50 -1.92
N ASP A 99 -21.36 7.14 -2.94
CA ASP A 99 -21.43 8.61 -3.00
C ASP A 99 -22.32 9.17 -1.89
N SER A 100 -23.44 8.52 -1.57
CA SER A 100 -24.35 8.93 -0.50
C SER A 100 -23.76 8.80 0.91
N LYS A 101 -22.67 8.02 1.08
CA LYS A 101 -21.99 7.75 2.35
C LYS A 101 -20.64 8.44 2.47
N ASN A 102 -20.22 9.15 1.42
CA ASN A 102 -18.90 9.78 1.33
C ASN A 102 -17.74 8.79 1.60
N CYS A 103 -17.86 7.54 1.10
CA CYS A 103 -17.02 6.42 1.46
C CYS A 103 -16.53 5.66 0.23
N TYR A 104 -15.33 5.08 0.35
CA TYR A 104 -14.76 4.12 -0.59
C TYR A 104 -14.61 2.76 0.08
N LYS A 105 -14.88 1.68 -0.67
CA LYS A 105 -14.47 0.34 -0.30
C LYS A 105 -13.17 -0.02 -0.99
N LEU A 106 -12.24 -0.53 -0.24
CA LEU A 106 -10.91 -0.92 -0.69
C LEU A 106 -10.87 -2.40 -1.10
N SER A 107 -9.85 -2.79 -1.85
CA SER A 107 -9.65 -4.17 -2.31
C SER A 107 -9.42 -5.18 -1.18
N ASN A 108 -9.00 -4.73 0.00
CA ASN A 108 -8.87 -5.55 1.21
C ASN A 108 -10.20 -5.76 1.96
N GLY A 109 -11.32 -5.21 1.45
CA GLY A 109 -12.66 -5.32 2.04
C GLY A 109 -13.03 -4.22 3.05
N GLU A 110 -12.06 -3.42 3.49
CA GLU A 110 -12.28 -2.32 4.44
C GLU A 110 -12.75 -1.04 3.74
N TYR A 111 -13.19 -0.06 4.54
CA TYR A 111 -13.71 1.21 4.05
C TYR A 111 -12.86 2.37 4.55
N VAL A 112 -12.82 3.47 3.75
CA VAL A 112 -12.20 4.74 4.11
C VAL A 112 -13.08 5.90 3.71
N LYS A 113 -13.01 7.01 4.44
CA LYS A 113 -13.70 8.23 4.06
C LYS A 113 -13.02 8.86 2.83
N LYS A 114 -13.82 9.44 1.93
CA LYS A 114 -13.29 10.09 0.73
C LYS A 114 -12.39 11.28 1.04
N GLU A 115 -12.65 11.99 2.12
CA GLU A 115 -11.88 13.15 2.58
C GLU A 115 -10.48 12.79 3.08
N ASP A 116 -10.28 11.53 3.50
CA ASP A 116 -9.01 11.04 4.05
C ASP A 116 -8.03 10.54 2.98
N VAL A 117 -8.48 10.48 1.73
CA VAL A 117 -7.68 9.99 0.61
C VAL A 117 -7.89 10.85 -0.64
N LYS A 118 -6.92 10.86 -1.54
CA LYS A 118 -7.03 11.47 -2.87
C LYS A 118 -6.75 10.45 -3.97
N LYS A 119 -7.39 10.61 -5.13
CA LYS A 119 -7.05 9.79 -6.31
C LYS A 119 -5.61 10.06 -6.72
N GLY A 120 -4.88 8.98 -6.99
CA GLY A 120 -3.50 9.06 -7.42
C GLY A 120 -2.73 7.82 -7.03
N LYS A 121 -1.50 7.80 -7.46
CA LYS A 121 -0.48 6.81 -7.12
C LYS A 121 0.66 7.49 -6.38
N VAL A 122 1.41 6.71 -5.63
CA VAL A 122 2.75 7.10 -5.22
C VAL A 122 3.60 7.24 -6.48
N SER A 123 4.48 8.24 -6.53
CA SER A 123 5.35 8.49 -7.67
C SER A 123 6.09 7.23 -8.12
N ASP A 124 6.23 7.04 -9.41
CA ASP A 124 6.90 5.87 -9.99
C ASP A 124 8.41 5.81 -9.65
N ILE A 125 9.03 6.90 -9.20
CA ILE A 125 10.41 6.89 -8.71
C ILE A 125 10.62 5.89 -7.55
N TYR A 126 9.57 5.61 -6.77
CA TYR A 126 9.56 4.67 -5.64
C TYR A 126 9.14 3.25 -6.05
N ARG A 127 9.05 2.95 -7.36
CA ARG A 127 8.73 1.62 -7.89
C ARG A 127 9.97 1.02 -8.54
N TYR A 128 10.17 -0.29 -8.33
CA TYR A 128 11.25 -0.98 -9.01
C TYR A 128 10.97 -1.12 -10.53
N PRO A 129 11.95 -0.85 -11.41
CA PRO A 129 13.29 -0.33 -11.13
C PRO A 129 13.26 1.13 -10.65
N PHE A 130 13.93 1.40 -9.53
CA PHE A 130 13.91 2.72 -8.87
C PHE A 130 14.65 3.78 -9.68
N ASP A 131 14.11 4.99 -9.72
CA ASP A 131 14.90 6.18 -10.13
C ASP A 131 15.72 6.69 -8.92
N LEU A 132 16.87 6.04 -8.72
CA LEU A 132 17.76 6.37 -7.59
C LEU A 132 18.26 7.82 -7.61
N LYS A 133 18.38 8.40 -8.82
CA LYS A 133 18.74 9.82 -8.99
C LYS A 133 17.64 10.73 -8.45
N ALA A 134 16.39 10.45 -8.83
CA ALA A 134 15.25 11.21 -8.34
C ALA A 134 15.05 11.03 -6.84
N ILE A 135 15.19 9.80 -6.31
CA ILE A 135 15.13 9.53 -4.87
C ILE A 135 16.20 10.33 -4.12
N ARG A 136 17.44 10.32 -4.60
CA ARG A 136 18.54 11.12 -4.02
C ARG A 136 18.18 12.60 -4.02
N GLN A 137 17.65 13.13 -5.11
CA GLN A 137 17.26 14.53 -5.22
C GLN A 137 16.16 14.93 -4.24
N VAL A 138 15.16 14.06 -4.02
CA VAL A 138 14.09 14.29 -3.01
C VAL A 138 14.71 14.52 -1.62
N ILE A 139 15.68 13.71 -1.22
CA ILE A 139 16.34 13.83 0.09
C ILE A 139 17.16 15.13 0.17
N ILE A 140 17.88 15.46 -0.90
CA ILE A 140 18.67 16.69 -0.97
C ILE A 140 17.77 17.92 -0.87
N ASP A 141 16.69 17.95 -1.64
CA ASP A 141 15.73 19.06 -1.64
C ASP A 141 15.08 19.24 -0.28
N ASP A 142 14.70 18.13 0.38
CA ASP A 142 14.13 18.16 1.71
C ASP A 142 15.12 18.73 2.75
N ALA A 143 16.37 18.26 2.74
CA ALA A 143 17.41 18.71 3.64
C ALA A 143 17.70 20.22 3.49
N ILE A 144 17.73 20.71 2.25
CA ILE A 144 17.96 22.14 1.98
C ILE A 144 16.75 22.98 2.38
N ASN A 145 15.55 22.61 1.90
CA ASN A 145 14.37 23.46 2.00
C ASN A 145 13.76 23.48 3.39
N ASN A 146 13.77 22.35 4.09
CA ASN A 146 13.13 22.22 5.41
C ASN A 146 14.09 22.39 6.59
N TYR A 147 15.37 22.06 6.40
CA TYR A 147 16.36 22.11 7.49
C TYR A 147 17.49 23.12 7.24
N GLY A 148 17.56 23.72 6.05
CA GLY A 148 18.55 24.74 5.71
C GLY A 148 19.97 24.22 5.69
N LEU A 149 20.17 22.92 5.41
CA LEU A 149 21.47 22.30 5.26
C LEU A 149 22.11 22.69 3.91
N VAL A 150 23.41 22.51 3.79
CA VAL A 150 24.20 22.85 2.59
C VAL A 150 24.66 21.56 1.92
N PHE A 151 24.23 21.33 0.69
CA PHE A 151 24.67 20.18 -0.07
C PHE A 151 26.13 20.35 -0.51
N ALA A 152 26.97 19.33 -0.26
CA ALA A 152 28.38 19.30 -0.62
C ALA A 152 28.76 17.92 -1.18
N GLU A 153 28.97 17.85 -2.49
CA GLU A 153 29.22 16.59 -3.19
C GLU A 153 30.60 15.98 -2.88
N ASP A 154 31.52 16.76 -2.36
CA ASP A 154 32.86 16.34 -1.92
C ASP A 154 32.89 15.60 -0.59
N ILE A 155 31.79 15.58 0.15
CA ILE A 155 31.66 14.69 1.32
C ILE A 155 31.50 13.27 0.81
N ILE A 156 32.53 12.46 1.02
CA ILE A 156 32.55 11.05 0.59
C ILE A 156 32.25 10.12 1.75
N LYS A 157 31.72 8.94 1.43
CA LYS A 157 31.52 7.86 2.41
C LYS A 157 32.88 7.28 2.79
N ASP A 158 33.23 7.38 4.06
CA ASP A 158 34.40 6.73 4.66
C ASP A 158 33.98 5.87 5.86
N GLU A 159 34.94 5.17 6.49
CA GLU A 159 34.68 4.29 7.62
C GLU A 159 34.17 5.02 8.87
N SER A 160 34.35 6.33 8.95
CA SER A 160 33.90 7.18 10.06
C SER A 160 32.52 7.79 9.84
N SER A 161 31.98 7.69 8.60
CA SER A 161 30.70 8.27 8.18
C SER A 161 29.51 7.40 8.63
N TRP A 162 29.40 7.12 9.93
CA TRP A 162 28.36 6.26 10.48
C TRP A 162 27.01 6.99 10.63
N SER A 163 26.20 6.99 9.61
CA SER A 163 24.75 6.97 9.78
C SER A 163 24.25 5.57 9.44
N ALA A 164 23.35 5.01 10.24
CA ALA A 164 22.67 3.78 9.84
C ALA A 164 21.94 4.04 8.51
N PRO A 165 22.20 3.29 7.44
CA PRO A 165 21.56 3.53 6.16
C PRO A 165 20.07 3.25 6.22
N THR A 166 19.29 4.02 5.49
CA THR A 166 17.93 3.63 5.16
C THR A 166 17.97 2.62 4.02
N VAL A 167 17.41 1.44 4.25
CA VAL A 167 17.41 0.37 3.24
C VAL A 167 16.07 0.29 2.55
N ILE A 168 16.09 0.27 1.21
CA ILE A 168 14.94 -0.01 0.36
C ILE A 168 15.20 -1.25 -0.50
N SER A 169 14.16 -1.98 -0.87
CA SER A 169 14.29 -3.20 -1.69
C SER A 169 13.20 -3.30 -2.76
N LYS A 170 13.48 -4.09 -3.81
CA LYS A 170 12.59 -4.24 -4.97
C LYS A 170 11.21 -4.81 -4.63
N ASP A 171 11.06 -5.52 -3.53
CA ASP A 171 9.80 -6.10 -3.04
C ASP A 171 9.07 -5.23 -2.01
N MET A 172 9.66 -4.09 -1.66
CA MET A 172 9.06 -3.16 -0.69
C MET A 172 7.92 -2.36 -1.33
N ASN A 173 6.86 -2.13 -0.56
CA ASN A 173 5.73 -1.31 -1.01
C ASN A 173 6.20 0.14 -1.30
N PRO A 174 5.85 0.73 -2.47
CA PRO A 174 6.25 2.09 -2.84
C PRO A 174 5.88 3.17 -1.81
N SER A 175 4.78 3.03 -1.10
CA SER A 175 4.38 3.97 -0.04
C SER A 175 5.32 3.92 1.16
N ILE A 176 5.81 2.72 1.51
CA ILE A 176 6.79 2.54 2.58
C ILE A 176 8.13 3.14 2.16
N ILE A 177 8.54 2.90 0.91
CA ILE A 177 9.78 3.49 0.37
C ILE A 177 9.71 5.02 0.41
N LYS A 178 8.60 5.60 -0.08
CA LYS A 178 8.39 7.05 -0.05
C LYS A 178 8.48 7.61 1.37
N ARG A 179 7.80 6.97 2.33
CA ARG A 179 7.85 7.39 3.74
C ARG A 179 9.27 7.36 4.28
N ASN A 180 9.96 6.23 4.10
CA ASN A 180 11.33 6.06 4.58
C ASN A 180 12.28 7.10 3.97
N VAL A 181 12.14 7.40 2.67
CA VAL A 181 12.94 8.42 1.97
C VAL A 181 12.65 9.82 2.52
N ASN A 182 11.39 10.17 2.76
CA ASN A 182 10.99 11.48 3.28
C ASN A 182 11.43 11.72 4.75
N GLU A 183 11.68 10.65 5.49
CA GLU A 183 12.13 10.74 6.90
C GLU A 183 13.65 10.87 7.05
N ILE A 184 14.42 10.67 5.98
CA ILE A 184 15.90 10.62 6.06
C ILE A 184 16.51 11.95 6.54
N ALA A 185 16.11 13.05 5.93
CA ALA A 185 16.68 14.37 6.27
C ALA A 185 16.30 14.79 7.70
N GLU A 186 15.03 14.64 8.08
CA GLU A 186 14.57 14.94 9.44
C GLU A 186 15.30 14.10 10.49
N ALA A 187 15.34 12.78 10.28
CA ALA A 187 15.99 11.87 11.22
C ALA A 187 17.46 12.22 11.44
N ASN A 188 18.21 12.48 10.37
CA ASN A 188 19.62 12.86 10.49
C ASN A 188 19.80 14.23 11.10
N PHE A 189 18.97 15.23 10.75
CA PHE A 189 19.01 16.55 11.36
C PHE A 189 18.83 16.48 12.88
N ILE A 190 17.86 15.70 13.35
CA ILE A 190 17.56 15.55 14.79
C ILE A 190 18.64 14.71 15.50
N TRP A 191 18.86 13.47 15.03
CA TRP A 191 19.74 12.52 15.71
C TRP A 191 21.20 12.93 15.69
N CYS A 192 21.65 13.58 14.62
CA CYS A 192 23.01 14.08 14.51
C CYS A 192 23.19 15.50 15.07
N GLN A 193 22.12 16.08 15.62
CA GLN A 193 22.11 17.45 16.17
C GLN A 193 22.64 18.50 15.17
N MET A 194 22.31 18.31 13.89
CA MET A 194 22.73 19.21 12.83
C MET A 194 22.10 20.59 12.98
N LYS A 195 22.76 21.60 12.41
CA LYS A 195 22.33 23.00 12.44
C LYS A 195 22.18 23.51 11.00
N LYS A 196 21.37 24.55 10.85
CA LYS A 196 21.28 25.28 9.60
C LYS A 196 22.67 25.74 9.16
N GLY A 197 23.04 25.43 7.92
CA GLY A 197 24.35 25.71 7.33
C GLY A 197 25.36 24.57 7.43
N ASP A 198 25.07 23.49 8.17
CA ASP A 198 25.92 22.29 8.18
C ASP A 198 25.89 21.62 6.81
N TYR A 199 27.01 21.04 6.43
CA TYR A 199 27.19 20.39 5.12
C TYR A 199 26.75 18.94 5.18
N PHE A 200 26.23 18.44 4.04
CA PHE A 200 25.81 17.05 3.90
C PHE A 200 25.94 16.56 2.45
N ASN A 201 25.96 15.24 2.29
CA ASN A 201 25.78 14.55 1.02
C ASN A 201 24.85 13.35 1.18
N VAL A 202 24.31 12.83 0.11
CA VAL A 202 23.51 11.61 0.05
C VAL A 202 24.18 10.61 -0.88
N TYR A 203 24.51 9.43 -0.38
CA TYR A 203 25.13 8.37 -1.13
C TYR A 203 24.22 7.14 -1.16
N ILE A 204 24.08 6.50 -2.32
CA ILE A 204 23.24 5.30 -2.48
C ILE A 204 24.13 4.16 -3.00
N GLU A 205 24.10 3.05 -2.29
CA GLU A 205 24.86 1.84 -2.61
C GLU A 205 23.91 0.67 -2.90
N THR A 206 24.22 -0.09 -3.95
CA THR A 206 23.48 -1.30 -4.30
C THR A 206 23.89 -2.46 -3.40
N ILE A 207 22.90 -3.20 -2.90
CA ILE A 207 23.08 -4.44 -2.14
C ILE A 207 22.48 -5.59 -2.96
N PRO A 208 23.28 -6.34 -3.76
CA PRO A 208 22.74 -7.35 -4.67
C PRO A 208 21.99 -8.49 -3.98
N ASP A 209 22.45 -8.86 -2.79
CA ASP A 209 21.94 -9.98 -1.98
C ASP A 209 21.45 -9.48 -0.61
N LEU A 210 20.52 -8.54 -0.59
CA LEU A 210 19.99 -7.97 0.65
C LEU A 210 19.31 -9.06 1.53
N LYS A 211 18.50 -9.91 0.88
CA LYS A 211 17.78 -11.01 1.53
C LYS A 211 17.38 -12.06 0.49
N LYS A 212 16.81 -13.17 0.93
CA LYS A 212 16.22 -14.19 0.04
C LYS A 212 14.70 -14.11 0.07
N ASP A 213 14.07 -14.41 -1.07
CA ASP A 213 12.63 -14.62 -1.17
C ASP A 213 12.23 -16.04 -0.68
N GLU A 214 10.93 -16.34 -0.71
CA GLU A 214 10.38 -17.65 -0.31
C GLU A 214 10.91 -18.81 -1.15
N ASN A 215 11.42 -18.53 -2.36
CA ASN A 215 11.99 -19.51 -3.29
C ASN A 215 13.52 -19.58 -3.20
N GLY A 216 14.15 -18.80 -2.31
CA GLY A 216 15.58 -18.75 -2.12
C GLY A 216 16.32 -17.84 -3.11
N ASN A 217 15.62 -17.07 -3.96
CA ASN A 217 16.24 -16.12 -4.88
C ASN A 217 16.69 -14.87 -4.15
N SER A 218 17.80 -14.28 -4.61
CA SER A 218 18.30 -13.01 -4.06
C SER A 218 17.36 -11.86 -4.36
N ILE A 219 17.07 -11.07 -3.34
CA ILE A 219 16.37 -9.80 -3.44
C ILE A 219 17.40 -8.68 -3.36
N GLU A 220 17.48 -7.88 -4.43
CA GLU A 220 18.29 -6.68 -4.50
C GLU A 220 17.69 -5.57 -3.64
N GLY A 221 18.54 -4.81 -3.00
CA GLY A 221 18.20 -3.60 -2.26
C GLY A 221 19.22 -2.51 -2.44
N TYR A 222 18.94 -1.38 -1.81
CA TYR A 222 19.78 -0.17 -1.86
C TYR A 222 19.89 0.41 -0.46
N ALA A 223 21.12 0.69 -0.04
CA ALA A 223 21.43 1.41 1.19
C ALA A 223 21.60 2.90 0.88
N ILE A 224 20.80 3.73 1.51
CA ILE A 224 20.83 5.20 1.38
C ILE A 224 21.51 5.76 2.62
N PHE A 225 22.66 6.37 2.42
CA PHE A 225 23.46 7.01 3.46
C PHE A 225 23.30 8.53 3.41
N PHE A 226 23.06 9.14 4.55
CA PHE A 226 23.13 10.59 4.73
C PHE A 226 24.48 10.91 5.36
N LEU A 227 25.40 11.48 4.56
CA LEU A 227 26.76 11.79 4.95
C LEU A 227 26.85 13.22 5.48
N ARG A 228 27.76 13.47 6.44
CA ARG A 228 27.96 14.77 7.10
C ARG A 228 29.40 14.97 7.54
#